data_e8cf6641c19c1318c95cdb7e8c153862
#
_entry.id   e8cf6641c19c1318c95cdb7e8c153862
#
_cell.length_a   1.000
_cell.length_b   1.000
_cell.length_c   1.000
_cell.angle_alpha   90.00
_cell.angle_beta   90.00
_cell.angle_gamma   90.00
#
_symmetry.space_group_name_H-M   'P 1'
#
loop_
_entity.id
_entity.type
_entity.pdbx_description
1 polymer ?
#
loop_
_entity_poly.entity_id
_entity_poly.type
_entity_poly.pdbx_seq_one_letter_code
_entity_poly.pdbx_strand_id
1 'polypeptide(L)'
;MKIVSVVGARPNFMKVASFCRALKVYPDVKHVLVHTGQHYDVRMSEQFFKELDIPAPDINLEIGSGSHAEQVGRTMIEFEKVVRAEKPDWVVVLGDVNATCACSITAKKEHVKCAHIEAGLRSRDMDMPEEINRLVTDRLSDLLFTPDRLSNANLVAEGVPKEKIKFVGNIMIDTLEREREKAAALDINEIVMENAIVFNAEKQRGGGAENYSKENSATLPLCHTALKNQGYIAMTMHRPSNVDQRETLVPAMRFFLDEVSKDYPIVWAIHPRAQKMLKEFGLWDEVLANPNMILVKPLGYHAMLRLNMGARLFMTDSGGLQEECCVLGTPCLTMRWNTERPVTLMENGGASILVGNAVEKMRDAYRAQIDAPRRAMRPELWDGHTAERIAKILVEE
;
A
#
# COMPACT_ATOMS: atom_id res chain seq x y z
N MET A 1 -4.82 -25.54 -18.30
CA MET A 1 -4.98 -25.20 -16.88
C MET A 1 -5.79 -23.90 -16.74
N LYS A 2 -6.67 -23.81 -15.71
CA LYS A 2 -7.43 -22.60 -15.42
C LYS A 2 -7.05 -22.04 -14.05
N ILE A 3 -6.68 -20.76 -14.00
CA ILE A 3 -6.30 -20.04 -12.79
C ILE A 3 -7.29 -18.90 -12.55
N VAL A 4 -7.89 -18.85 -11.36
CA VAL A 4 -8.67 -17.72 -10.89
C VAL A 4 -7.83 -16.92 -9.91
N SER A 5 -7.53 -15.65 -10.18
CA SER A 5 -6.89 -14.74 -9.21
C SER A 5 -7.88 -13.72 -8.66
N VAL A 6 -7.73 -13.40 -7.37
CA VAL A 6 -8.67 -12.55 -6.65
C VAL A 6 -8.00 -11.29 -6.15
N VAL A 7 -8.63 -10.14 -6.40
CA VAL A 7 -8.22 -8.84 -5.88
C VAL A 7 -9.37 -8.16 -5.14
N GLY A 8 -9.09 -7.55 -4.00
CA GLY A 8 -10.12 -6.92 -3.16
C GLY A 8 -9.88 -5.44 -2.90
N ALA A 9 -8.63 -5.01 -2.79
CA ALA A 9 -8.26 -3.68 -2.37
C ALA A 9 -7.04 -3.15 -3.12
N ARG A 10 -6.79 -1.84 -3.06
CA ARG A 10 -5.66 -1.16 -3.74
C ARG A 10 -4.32 -1.89 -3.62
N PRO A 11 -3.88 -2.36 -2.43
CA PRO A 11 -2.61 -3.07 -2.32
C PRO A 11 -2.50 -4.33 -3.19
N ASN A 12 -3.62 -4.95 -3.54
CA ASN A 12 -3.62 -6.12 -4.42
C ASN A 12 -3.39 -5.75 -5.90
N PHE A 13 -3.79 -4.55 -6.33
CA PHE A 13 -3.68 -4.14 -7.74
C PHE A 13 -2.23 -4.10 -8.22
N MET A 14 -1.34 -3.55 -7.41
CA MET A 14 0.09 -3.51 -7.74
C MET A 14 0.68 -4.91 -7.87
N LYS A 15 0.24 -5.84 -7.03
CA LYS A 15 0.71 -7.24 -7.03
C LYS A 15 0.16 -8.02 -8.22
N VAL A 16 -1.15 -7.92 -8.47
CA VAL A 16 -1.80 -8.68 -9.55
C VAL A 16 -1.36 -8.20 -10.94
N ALA A 17 -0.99 -6.92 -11.09
CA ALA A 17 -0.50 -6.37 -12.34
C ALA A 17 0.67 -7.18 -12.92
N SER A 18 1.67 -7.45 -12.09
CA SER A 18 2.83 -8.25 -12.48
C SER A 18 2.45 -9.71 -12.72
N PHE A 19 1.58 -10.28 -11.87
CA PHE A 19 1.12 -11.66 -12.04
C PHE A 19 0.33 -11.87 -13.34
N CYS A 20 -0.62 -10.99 -13.67
CA CYS A 20 -1.36 -11.05 -14.93
C CYS A 20 -0.43 -11.02 -16.15
N ARG A 21 0.63 -10.21 -16.09
CA ARG A 21 1.62 -10.12 -17.18
C ARG A 21 2.43 -11.41 -17.30
N ALA A 22 2.88 -11.95 -16.19
CA ALA A 22 3.67 -13.19 -16.19
C ALA A 22 2.87 -14.38 -16.75
N LEU A 23 1.57 -14.45 -16.49
CA LEU A 23 0.71 -15.50 -17.03
C LEU A 23 0.50 -15.40 -18.55
N LYS A 24 0.62 -14.21 -19.18
CA LYS A 24 0.49 -14.06 -20.64
C LYS A 24 1.52 -14.84 -21.43
N VAL A 25 2.64 -15.23 -20.82
CA VAL A 25 3.70 -16.04 -21.45
C VAL A 25 3.26 -17.51 -21.64
N TYR A 26 2.20 -17.93 -20.95
CA TYR A 26 1.67 -19.30 -20.98
C TYR A 26 0.32 -19.36 -21.70
N PRO A 27 0.30 -19.54 -23.04
CA PRO A 27 -0.95 -19.45 -23.83
C PRO A 27 -1.99 -20.54 -23.49
N ASP A 28 -1.55 -21.66 -22.94
CA ASP A 28 -2.42 -22.76 -22.51
C ASP A 28 -3.05 -22.55 -21.13
N VAL A 29 -2.72 -21.45 -20.46
CA VAL A 29 -3.30 -21.07 -19.17
C VAL A 29 -4.46 -20.11 -19.39
N LYS A 30 -5.68 -20.54 -19.03
CA LYS A 30 -6.83 -19.66 -18.97
C LYS A 30 -6.81 -18.92 -17.62
N HIS A 31 -6.57 -17.62 -17.64
CA HIS A 31 -6.61 -16.77 -16.47
C HIS A 31 -7.95 -16.04 -16.35
N VAL A 32 -8.56 -16.03 -15.17
CA VAL A 32 -9.78 -15.29 -14.83
C VAL A 32 -9.45 -14.36 -13.66
N LEU A 33 -9.59 -13.07 -13.85
CA LEU A 33 -9.38 -12.06 -12.82
C LEU A 33 -10.71 -11.69 -12.16
N VAL A 34 -10.81 -11.95 -10.86
CA VAL A 34 -11.98 -11.63 -10.03
C VAL A 34 -11.69 -10.43 -9.15
N HIS A 35 -12.51 -9.39 -9.25
CA HIS A 35 -12.50 -8.24 -8.35
C HIS A 35 -13.65 -8.36 -7.35
N THR A 36 -13.37 -8.27 -6.04
CA THR A 36 -14.44 -8.42 -5.04
C THR A 36 -15.29 -7.17 -4.86
N GLY A 37 -14.84 -6.01 -5.34
CA GLY A 37 -15.60 -4.76 -5.19
C GLY A 37 -15.61 -4.22 -3.76
N GLN A 38 -14.61 -4.53 -2.94
CA GLN A 38 -14.55 -4.15 -1.53
C GLN A 38 -14.40 -2.64 -1.31
N HIS A 39 -13.82 -1.89 -2.28
CA HIS A 39 -13.66 -0.44 -2.21
C HIS A 39 -14.57 0.27 -3.23
N TYR A 40 -15.35 1.24 -2.74
CA TYR A 40 -16.40 1.95 -3.49
C TYR A 40 -15.88 3.05 -4.43
N ASP A 41 -14.60 3.44 -4.37
CA ASP A 41 -14.09 4.48 -5.26
C ASP A 41 -13.68 3.89 -6.61
N VAL A 42 -14.68 3.76 -7.47
CA VAL A 42 -14.55 3.26 -8.85
C VAL A 42 -13.47 4.07 -9.61
N ARG A 43 -13.44 5.40 -9.44
CA ARG A 43 -12.49 6.27 -10.16
C ARG A 43 -11.06 6.03 -9.77
N MET A 44 -10.80 5.86 -8.48
CA MET A 44 -9.45 5.53 -8.00
C MET A 44 -9.00 4.14 -8.45
N SER A 45 -9.89 3.15 -8.43
CA SER A 45 -9.59 1.82 -8.94
C SER A 45 -9.29 1.83 -10.43
N GLU A 46 -10.14 2.50 -11.24
CA GLU A 46 -9.93 2.66 -12.69
C GLU A 46 -8.60 3.32 -13.03
N GLN A 47 -8.19 4.33 -12.25
CA GLN A 47 -6.89 4.99 -12.45
C GLN A 47 -5.74 4.00 -12.27
N PHE A 48 -5.75 3.18 -11.19
CA PHE A 48 -4.73 2.15 -10.96
C PHE A 48 -4.71 1.09 -12.06
N PHE A 49 -5.88 0.65 -12.53
CA PHE A 49 -5.97 -0.32 -13.64
C PHE A 49 -5.33 0.23 -14.92
N LYS A 50 -5.55 1.51 -15.23
CA LYS A 50 -4.92 2.17 -16.39
C LYS A 50 -3.44 2.41 -16.21
N GLU A 51 -3.02 2.95 -15.05
CA GLU A 51 -1.61 3.25 -14.77
C GLU A 51 -0.72 2.01 -14.79
N LEU A 52 -1.21 0.89 -14.28
CA LEU A 52 -0.45 -0.36 -14.14
C LEU A 52 -0.69 -1.36 -15.28
N ASP A 53 -1.49 -0.99 -16.28
CA ASP A 53 -1.86 -1.88 -17.41
C ASP A 53 -2.46 -3.21 -16.92
N ILE A 54 -3.35 -3.12 -15.91
CA ILE A 54 -4.08 -4.27 -15.40
C ILE A 54 -5.28 -4.54 -16.33
N PRO A 55 -5.51 -5.78 -16.77
CA PRO A 55 -6.71 -6.10 -17.55
C PRO A 55 -7.97 -5.80 -16.73
N ALA A 56 -9.04 -5.42 -17.40
CA ALA A 56 -10.34 -5.31 -16.73
C ALA A 56 -10.68 -6.65 -16.06
N PRO A 57 -11.26 -6.64 -14.84
CA PRO A 57 -11.67 -7.87 -14.19
C PRO A 57 -12.73 -8.59 -15.07
N ASP A 58 -12.56 -9.90 -15.21
CA ASP A 58 -13.55 -10.74 -15.91
C ASP A 58 -14.85 -10.83 -15.09
N ILE A 59 -14.73 -10.79 -13.75
CA ILE A 59 -15.87 -10.89 -12.83
C ILE A 59 -15.70 -9.86 -11.71
N ASN A 60 -16.78 -9.14 -11.39
CA ASN A 60 -16.87 -8.25 -10.22
C ASN A 60 -17.96 -8.78 -9.28
N LEU A 61 -17.61 -9.03 -8.01
CA LEU A 61 -18.53 -9.57 -7.00
C LEU A 61 -19.39 -8.49 -6.33
N GLU A 62 -19.05 -7.21 -6.49
CA GLU A 62 -19.79 -6.04 -5.98
C GLU A 62 -20.10 -6.11 -4.46
N ILE A 63 -19.15 -6.61 -3.66
CA ILE A 63 -19.33 -6.84 -2.22
C ILE A 63 -19.60 -5.55 -1.44
N GLY A 64 -18.95 -4.46 -1.84
CA GLY A 64 -19.08 -3.16 -1.18
C GLY A 64 -18.43 -3.08 0.21
N SER A 65 -18.74 -1.98 0.91
CA SER A 65 -18.30 -1.76 2.29
C SER A 65 -19.23 -2.46 3.29
N GLY A 66 -18.70 -2.73 4.49
CA GLY A 66 -19.41 -3.36 5.60
C GLY A 66 -18.47 -3.70 6.74
N SER A 67 -18.98 -4.35 7.78
CA SER A 67 -18.15 -4.94 8.82
C SER A 67 -17.27 -6.05 8.25
N HIS A 68 -16.20 -6.43 8.97
CA HIS A 68 -15.34 -7.54 8.55
C HIS A 68 -16.13 -8.83 8.30
N ALA A 69 -17.07 -9.14 9.19
CA ALA A 69 -17.91 -10.34 9.08
C ALA A 69 -18.82 -10.30 7.84
N GLU A 70 -19.44 -9.14 7.55
CA GLU A 70 -20.27 -8.96 6.34
C GLU A 70 -19.44 -9.08 5.07
N GLN A 71 -18.27 -8.45 5.01
CA GLN A 71 -17.41 -8.52 3.84
C GLN A 71 -16.92 -9.94 3.58
N VAL A 72 -16.43 -10.64 4.61
CA VAL A 72 -15.97 -12.03 4.50
C VAL A 72 -17.13 -12.93 4.09
N GLY A 73 -18.28 -12.86 4.78
CA GLY A 73 -19.44 -13.70 4.49
C GLY A 73 -20.00 -13.51 3.08
N ARG A 74 -20.22 -12.26 2.66
CA ARG A 74 -20.70 -11.95 1.29
C ARG A 74 -19.69 -12.39 0.23
N THR A 75 -18.39 -12.17 0.46
CA THR A 75 -17.34 -12.62 -0.46
C THR A 75 -17.35 -14.13 -0.62
N MET A 76 -17.49 -14.89 0.47
CA MET A 76 -17.58 -16.36 0.41
C MET A 76 -18.78 -16.81 -0.43
N ILE A 77 -19.96 -16.23 -0.20
CA ILE A 77 -21.20 -16.58 -0.90
C ILE A 77 -21.10 -16.31 -2.40
N GLU A 78 -20.62 -15.13 -2.79
CA GLU A 78 -20.52 -14.77 -4.21
C GLU A 78 -19.36 -15.48 -4.91
N PHE A 79 -18.25 -15.67 -4.23
CA PHE A 79 -17.08 -16.37 -4.80
C PHE A 79 -17.33 -17.87 -4.98
N GLU A 80 -18.13 -18.51 -4.14
CA GLU A 80 -18.57 -19.91 -4.33
C GLU A 80 -19.23 -20.12 -5.69
N LYS A 81 -20.10 -19.18 -6.10
CA LYS A 81 -20.74 -19.23 -7.43
C LYS A 81 -19.72 -19.18 -8.56
N VAL A 82 -18.69 -18.35 -8.41
CA VAL A 82 -17.60 -18.24 -9.40
C VAL A 82 -16.81 -19.55 -9.46
N VAL A 83 -16.40 -20.11 -8.33
CA VAL A 83 -15.63 -21.37 -8.29
C VAL A 83 -16.41 -22.51 -8.95
N ARG A 84 -17.70 -22.62 -8.67
CA ARG A 84 -18.57 -23.65 -9.28
C ARG A 84 -18.78 -23.47 -10.78
N ALA A 85 -18.89 -22.22 -11.24
CA ALA A 85 -19.07 -21.90 -12.65
C ALA A 85 -17.76 -22.08 -13.45
N GLU A 86 -16.66 -21.52 -12.92
CA GLU A 86 -15.36 -21.51 -13.63
C GLU A 86 -14.60 -22.83 -13.50
N LYS A 87 -14.79 -23.59 -12.42
CA LYS A 87 -14.10 -24.85 -12.12
C LYS A 87 -12.58 -24.71 -12.30
N PRO A 88 -11.92 -23.79 -11.58
CA PRO A 88 -10.50 -23.57 -11.73
C PRO A 88 -9.67 -24.72 -11.15
N ASP A 89 -8.48 -24.92 -11.71
CA ASP A 89 -7.47 -25.79 -11.13
C ASP A 89 -6.82 -25.14 -9.90
N TRP A 90 -6.63 -23.81 -9.99
CA TRP A 90 -6.03 -22.99 -8.93
C TRP A 90 -6.84 -21.73 -8.64
N VAL A 91 -7.03 -21.44 -7.37
CA VAL A 91 -7.39 -20.11 -6.86
C VAL A 91 -6.11 -19.47 -6.31
N VAL A 92 -5.77 -18.29 -6.81
CA VAL A 92 -4.60 -17.50 -6.37
C VAL A 92 -5.10 -16.28 -5.62
N VAL A 93 -4.72 -16.18 -4.34
CA VAL A 93 -5.04 -15.05 -3.47
C VAL A 93 -3.77 -14.27 -3.14
N LEU A 94 -3.91 -12.95 -2.91
CA LEU A 94 -2.78 -12.03 -2.75
C LEU A 94 -2.92 -11.21 -1.46
N GLY A 95 -1.83 -11.13 -0.68
CA GLY A 95 -1.75 -10.31 0.53
C GLY A 95 -2.71 -10.77 1.63
N ASP A 96 -3.31 -9.82 2.37
CA ASP A 96 -3.91 -10.08 3.68
C ASP A 96 -5.28 -9.41 3.92
N VAL A 97 -5.95 -9.00 2.85
CA VAL A 97 -7.28 -8.38 2.97
C VAL A 97 -8.38 -9.42 3.23
N ASN A 98 -9.57 -8.97 3.65
CA ASN A 98 -10.72 -9.85 3.90
C ASN A 98 -11.04 -10.79 2.71
N ALA A 99 -10.91 -10.28 1.48
CA ALA A 99 -11.10 -11.07 0.26
C ALA A 99 -10.11 -12.24 0.16
N THR A 100 -8.86 -12.05 0.57
CA THR A 100 -7.81 -13.09 0.57
C THR A 100 -8.24 -14.27 1.45
N CYS A 101 -8.65 -13.98 2.69
CA CYS A 101 -9.12 -14.97 3.64
C CYS A 101 -10.41 -15.67 3.15
N ALA A 102 -11.43 -14.90 2.76
CA ALA A 102 -12.71 -15.42 2.31
C ALA A 102 -12.58 -16.37 1.12
N CYS A 103 -11.79 -15.98 0.11
CA CYS A 103 -11.61 -16.79 -1.10
C CYS A 103 -10.75 -18.03 -0.86
N SER A 104 -9.78 -17.99 0.06
CA SER A 104 -9.00 -19.17 0.44
C SER A 104 -9.88 -20.22 1.13
N ILE A 105 -10.75 -19.80 2.06
CA ILE A 105 -11.72 -20.68 2.72
C ILE A 105 -12.66 -21.30 1.69
N THR A 106 -13.22 -20.49 0.80
CA THR A 106 -14.17 -20.96 -0.22
C THR A 106 -13.50 -21.95 -1.18
N ALA A 107 -12.30 -21.65 -1.69
CA ALA A 107 -11.56 -22.56 -2.56
C ALA A 107 -11.37 -23.94 -1.92
N LYS A 108 -10.96 -23.98 -0.64
CA LYS A 108 -10.72 -25.25 0.05
C LYS A 108 -12.00 -26.02 0.34
N LYS A 109 -13.12 -25.33 0.61
CA LYS A 109 -14.45 -25.98 0.78
C LYS A 109 -15.00 -26.55 -0.53
N GLU A 110 -14.68 -25.93 -1.67
CA GLU A 110 -15.01 -26.41 -3.02
C GLU A 110 -13.95 -27.36 -3.58
N HIS A 111 -13.00 -27.82 -2.77
CA HIS A 111 -11.94 -28.78 -3.12
C HIS A 111 -10.99 -28.31 -4.24
N VAL A 112 -10.85 -26.99 -4.42
CA VAL A 112 -9.92 -26.37 -5.36
C VAL A 112 -8.58 -26.10 -4.69
N LYS A 113 -7.47 -26.26 -5.40
CA LYS A 113 -6.14 -25.90 -4.93
C LYS A 113 -6.06 -24.36 -4.72
N CYS A 114 -5.42 -23.96 -3.62
CA CYS A 114 -5.24 -22.54 -3.27
C CYS A 114 -3.76 -22.19 -3.17
N ALA A 115 -3.36 -21.10 -3.82
CA ALA A 115 -2.02 -20.54 -3.71
C ALA A 115 -2.07 -19.13 -3.13
N HIS A 116 -1.19 -18.84 -2.16
CA HIS A 116 -1.12 -17.54 -1.51
C HIS A 116 0.16 -16.81 -1.90
N ILE A 117 0.03 -15.66 -2.54
CA ILE A 117 1.14 -14.74 -2.86
C ILE A 117 1.31 -13.75 -1.71
N GLU A 118 2.54 -13.58 -1.24
CA GLU A 118 2.94 -12.81 -0.05
C GLU A 118 2.60 -13.55 1.26
N ALA A 119 2.84 -14.85 1.26
CA ALA A 119 2.61 -15.73 2.39
C ALA A 119 3.70 -15.61 3.47
N GLY A 120 3.36 -15.95 4.71
CA GLY A 120 4.30 -16.07 5.82
C GLY A 120 4.69 -14.76 6.53
N LEU A 121 4.17 -13.61 6.10
CA LEU A 121 4.34 -12.34 6.80
C LEU A 121 3.61 -12.38 8.15
N ARG A 122 4.25 -11.89 9.23
CA ARG A 122 3.68 -11.86 10.58
C ARG A 122 4.01 -10.56 11.30
N SER A 123 2.95 -9.86 11.74
CA SER A 123 3.08 -8.75 12.70
C SER A 123 3.05 -9.23 14.15
N ARG A 124 2.49 -10.42 14.38
CA ARG A 124 2.20 -11.02 15.69
C ARG A 124 1.26 -10.18 16.56
N ASP A 125 0.49 -9.31 15.92
CA ASP A 125 -0.49 -8.44 16.55
C ASP A 125 -1.89 -8.95 16.18
N MET A 126 -2.51 -9.66 17.12
CA MET A 126 -3.84 -10.26 16.92
C MET A 126 -4.98 -9.25 16.90
N ASP A 127 -4.73 -7.99 17.30
CA ASP A 127 -5.70 -6.90 17.17
C ASP A 127 -5.77 -6.38 15.72
N MET A 128 -4.83 -6.78 14.88
CA MET A 128 -4.86 -6.48 13.45
C MET A 128 -5.69 -7.53 12.68
N PRO A 129 -6.80 -7.13 12.03
CA PRO A 129 -7.59 -8.06 11.20
C PRO A 129 -6.78 -8.75 10.11
N GLU A 130 -5.77 -8.08 9.58
CA GLU A 130 -4.87 -8.61 8.55
C GLU A 130 -4.03 -9.77 9.07
N GLU A 131 -3.65 -9.78 10.36
CA GLU A 131 -2.89 -10.90 10.94
C GLU A 131 -3.75 -12.17 10.99
N ILE A 132 -5.01 -12.03 11.38
CA ILE A 132 -5.98 -13.14 11.35
C ILE A 132 -6.13 -13.67 9.92
N ASN A 133 -6.28 -12.78 8.93
CA ASN A 133 -6.39 -13.16 7.54
C ASN A 133 -5.16 -13.94 7.05
N ARG A 134 -3.93 -13.49 7.41
CA ARG A 134 -2.68 -14.18 7.05
C ARG A 134 -2.64 -15.60 7.63
N LEU A 135 -2.88 -15.73 8.92
CA LEU A 135 -2.85 -17.03 9.62
C LEU A 135 -3.82 -18.05 8.99
N VAL A 136 -5.06 -17.62 8.73
CA VAL A 136 -6.08 -18.48 8.12
C VAL A 136 -5.70 -18.86 6.69
N THR A 137 -5.31 -17.88 5.88
CA THR A 137 -4.97 -18.09 4.47
C THR A 137 -3.77 -19.01 4.32
N ASP A 138 -2.69 -18.75 5.06
CA ASP A 138 -1.48 -19.58 5.02
C ASP A 138 -1.76 -21.02 5.44
N ARG A 139 -2.59 -21.21 6.48
CA ARG A 139 -2.93 -22.56 6.96
C ARG A 139 -3.69 -23.39 5.93
N LEU A 140 -4.52 -22.76 5.11
CA LEU A 140 -5.37 -23.42 4.14
C LEU A 140 -4.70 -23.63 2.78
N SER A 141 -3.68 -22.85 2.45
CA SER A 141 -3.07 -22.86 1.12
C SER A 141 -2.27 -24.14 0.84
N ASP A 142 -2.30 -24.55 -0.42
CA ASP A 142 -1.52 -25.69 -0.95
C ASP A 142 -0.12 -25.25 -1.39
N LEU A 143 0.01 -24.00 -1.89
CA LEU A 143 1.28 -23.34 -2.20
C LEU A 143 1.36 -21.99 -1.49
N LEU A 144 2.54 -21.68 -0.96
CA LEU A 144 2.83 -20.49 -0.17
C LEU A 144 4.05 -19.78 -0.79
N PHE A 145 3.78 -18.70 -1.52
CA PHE A 145 4.81 -17.89 -2.17
C PHE A 145 5.29 -16.80 -1.23
N THR A 146 6.49 -16.96 -0.71
CA THR A 146 7.04 -16.10 0.34
C THR A 146 7.92 -14.99 -0.21
N PRO A 147 7.84 -13.76 0.36
CA PRO A 147 8.61 -12.61 -0.11
C PRO A 147 10.05 -12.58 0.43
N ASP A 148 10.33 -13.24 1.55
CA ASP A 148 11.63 -13.21 2.22
C ASP A 148 11.88 -14.47 3.07
N ARG A 149 13.12 -14.60 3.59
CA ARG A 149 13.54 -15.75 4.41
C ARG A 149 12.88 -15.78 5.80
N LEU A 150 12.48 -14.63 6.33
CA LEU A 150 11.80 -14.56 7.64
C LEU A 150 10.39 -15.13 7.51
N SER A 151 9.72 -14.84 6.39
CA SER A 151 8.42 -15.42 6.05
C SER A 151 8.49 -16.95 5.95
N ASN A 152 9.56 -17.51 5.33
CA ASN A 152 9.80 -18.94 5.33
C ASN A 152 9.94 -19.50 6.76
N ALA A 153 10.73 -18.82 7.58
CA ALA A 153 10.98 -19.25 8.97
C ALA A 153 9.68 -19.25 9.80
N ASN A 154 8.83 -18.23 9.61
CA ASN A 154 7.53 -18.17 10.27
C ASN A 154 6.66 -19.40 9.93
N LEU A 155 6.51 -19.70 8.63
CA LEU A 155 5.70 -20.84 8.17
C LEU A 155 6.24 -22.17 8.67
N VAL A 156 7.57 -22.36 8.64
CA VAL A 156 8.20 -23.58 9.18
C VAL A 156 7.95 -23.71 10.68
N ALA A 157 8.07 -22.62 11.45
CA ALA A 157 7.80 -22.60 12.88
C ALA A 157 6.33 -22.91 13.22
N GLU A 158 5.42 -22.57 12.31
CA GLU A 158 3.98 -22.87 12.39
C GLU A 158 3.62 -24.31 11.91
N GLY A 159 4.63 -25.10 11.55
CA GLY A 159 4.44 -26.49 11.13
C GLY A 159 3.96 -26.67 9.68
N VAL A 160 4.15 -25.69 8.83
CA VAL A 160 3.86 -25.82 7.39
C VAL A 160 4.90 -26.73 6.74
N PRO A 161 4.50 -27.74 5.96
CA PRO A 161 5.42 -28.58 5.21
C PRO A 161 6.29 -27.78 4.24
N LYS A 162 7.60 -28.05 4.23
CA LYS A 162 8.58 -27.26 3.45
C LYS A 162 8.30 -27.29 1.94
N GLU A 163 7.76 -28.39 1.43
CA GLU A 163 7.40 -28.56 0.03
C GLU A 163 6.34 -27.58 -0.47
N LYS A 164 5.47 -27.11 0.45
CA LYS A 164 4.48 -26.08 0.15
C LYS A 164 5.05 -24.66 0.10
N ILE A 165 6.21 -24.41 0.70
CA ILE A 165 6.82 -23.10 0.83
C ILE A 165 7.74 -22.86 -0.36
N LYS A 166 7.43 -21.86 -1.15
CA LYS A 166 8.20 -21.46 -2.33
C LYS A 166 8.72 -20.03 -2.14
N PHE A 167 10.02 -19.88 -1.89
CA PHE A 167 10.65 -18.58 -1.78
C PHE A 167 10.84 -17.97 -3.15
N VAL A 168 10.11 -16.92 -3.47
CA VAL A 168 10.04 -16.31 -4.80
C VAL A 168 10.46 -14.84 -4.84
N GLY A 169 10.54 -14.16 -3.70
CA GLY A 169 10.77 -12.73 -3.60
C GLY A 169 9.46 -11.93 -3.51
N ASN A 170 9.56 -10.60 -3.60
CA ASN A 170 8.45 -9.70 -3.36
C ASN A 170 7.86 -9.15 -4.66
N ILE A 171 6.63 -9.52 -4.95
CA ILE A 171 5.93 -9.15 -6.19
C ILE A 171 5.63 -7.63 -6.29
N MET A 172 5.62 -6.90 -5.17
CA MET A 172 5.50 -5.43 -5.18
C MET A 172 6.69 -4.79 -5.92
N ILE A 173 7.88 -5.40 -5.82
CA ILE A 173 9.09 -4.88 -6.42
C ILE A 173 9.09 -5.06 -7.94
N ASP A 174 8.41 -6.08 -8.45
CA ASP A 174 8.23 -6.27 -9.90
C ASP A 174 7.50 -5.05 -10.52
N THR A 175 6.48 -4.57 -9.83
CA THR A 175 5.74 -3.37 -10.27
C THR A 175 6.58 -2.10 -10.08
N LEU A 176 7.28 -1.95 -8.95
CA LEU A 176 8.16 -0.81 -8.72
C LEU A 176 9.21 -0.68 -9.82
N GLU A 177 9.94 -1.76 -10.12
CA GLU A 177 11.03 -1.73 -11.10
C GLU A 177 10.51 -1.43 -12.51
N ARG A 178 9.39 -2.01 -12.89
CA ARG A 178 8.76 -1.74 -14.18
C ARG A 178 8.31 -0.29 -14.35
N GLU A 179 7.71 0.29 -13.31
CA GLU A 179 7.12 1.62 -13.38
C GLU A 179 8.09 2.74 -12.98
N ARG A 180 9.30 2.38 -12.54
CA ARG A 180 10.32 3.28 -12.00
C ARG A 180 10.70 4.40 -12.97
N GLU A 181 10.95 4.06 -14.23
CA GLU A 181 11.36 5.07 -15.25
C GLU A 181 10.22 6.03 -15.57
N LYS A 182 8.99 5.54 -15.69
CA LYS A 182 7.81 6.37 -15.91
C LYS A 182 7.58 7.33 -14.74
N ALA A 183 7.71 6.83 -13.51
CA ALA A 183 7.60 7.67 -12.32
C ALA A 183 8.72 8.71 -12.25
N ALA A 184 9.96 8.34 -12.57
CA ALA A 184 11.11 9.25 -12.56
C ALA A 184 10.96 10.40 -13.57
N ALA A 185 10.27 10.18 -14.68
CA ALA A 185 10.02 11.20 -15.71
C ALA A 185 9.01 12.28 -15.28
N LEU A 186 8.20 12.03 -14.23
CA LEU A 186 7.21 12.99 -13.75
C LEU A 186 7.87 14.18 -13.02
N ASP A 187 7.37 15.39 -13.24
CA ASP A 187 7.78 16.56 -12.46
C ASP A 187 7.01 16.62 -11.12
N ILE A 188 7.75 16.66 -10.02
CA ILE A 188 7.16 16.71 -8.67
C ILE A 188 6.32 17.97 -8.47
N ASN A 189 6.66 19.08 -9.09
CA ASN A 189 5.91 20.32 -8.96
C ASN A 189 4.57 20.23 -9.67
N GLU A 190 4.52 19.60 -10.86
CA GLU A 190 3.28 19.35 -11.58
C GLU A 190 2.36 18.44 -10.75
N ILE A 191 2.90 17.34 -10.17
CA ILE A 191 2.15 16.46 -9.28
C ILE A 191 1.52 17.25 -8.13
N VAL A 192 2.31 18.10 -7.49
CA VAL A 192 1.81 18.88 -6.34
C VAL A 192 0.77 19.90 -6.80
N MET A 193 1.00 20.63 -7.89
CA MET A 193 0.06 21.63 -8.40
C MET A 193 -1.30 21.04 -8.77
N GLU A 194 -1.30 19.92 -9.47
CA GLU A 194 -2.54 19.28 -9.94
C GLU A 194 -3.36 18.67 -8.78
N ASN A 195 -2.71 18.30 -7.70
CA ASN A 195 -3.32 17.55 -6.61
C ASN A 195 -3.45 18.34 -5.31
N ALA A 196 -2.90 19.56 -5.20
CA ALA A 196 -2.91 20.35 -3.98
C ALA A 196 -4.33 20.64 -3.48
N ILE A 197 -4.50 20.54 -2.16
CA ILE A 197 -5.70 20.99 -1.45
C ILE A 197 -5.41 22.40 -0.95
N VAL A 198 -6.04 23.40 -1.59
CA VAL A 198 -5.77 24.81 -1.33
C VAL A 198 -6.75 25.36 -0.30
N PHE A 199 -6.24 26.20 0.63
CA PHE A 199 -7.07 26.97 1.55
C PHE A 199 -7.76 28.10 0.78
N ASN A 200 -9.08 28.11 0.74
CA ASN A 200 -9.87 29.17 0.13
C ASN A 200 -10.55 30.01 1.21
N ALA A 201 -9.91 31.10 1.61
CA ALA A 201 -10.39 32.01 2.67
C ALA A 201 -11.74 32.68 2.33
N GLU A 202 -12.12 32.71 1.06
CA GLU A 202 -13.37 33.37 0.62
C GLU A 202 -14.63 32.50 0.80
N LYS A 203 -14.50 31.18 0.99
CA LYS A 203 -15.66 30.27 1.08
C LYS A 203 -16.32 30.13 2.44
N GLN A 204 -15.81 30.77 3.48
CA GLN A 204 -16.48 30.76 4.80
C GLN A 204 -17.76 31.63 4.84
N ARG A 205 -18.12 32.35 3.77
CA ARG A 205 -19.29 33.24 3.74
C ARG A 205 -20.49 32.75 2.90
N GLY A 206 -20.45 31.57 2.31
CA GLY A 206 -21.63 31.07 1.55
C GLY A 206 -21.43 29.67 0.99
N GLY A 207 -22.38 28.79 1.32
CA GLY A 207 -22.34 27.38 0.94
C GLY A 207 -22.46 27.13 -0.58
N GLY A 208 -21.84 26.05 -1.02
CA GLY A 208 -21.99 25.50 -2.35
C GLY A 208 -20.69 24.85 -2.87
N ALA A 209 -20.76 23.56 -3.18
CA ALA A 209 -19.69 22.84 -3.86
C ALA A 209 -19.71 23.19 -5.33
N GLU A 210 -18.68 23.83 -5.87
CA GLU A 210 -18.47 23.96 -7.30
C GLU A 210 -17.00 24.06 -7.70
N ASN A 211 -16.74 23.52 -8.86
CA ASN A 211 -15.52 23.42 -9.68
C ASN A 211 -14.36 24.38 -9.41
N TYR A 212 -13.16 23.78 -9.23
CA TYR A 212 -11.90 24.49 -9.12
C TYR A 212 -11.49 25.07 -10.48
N SER A 213 -11.42 26.38 -10.60
CA SER A 213 -10.78 27.08 -11.72
C SER A 213 -9.28 27.32 -11.43
N LYS A 214 -8.48 27.30 -12.48
CA LYS A 214 -6.99 27.44 -12.46
C LYS A 214 -6.45 28.80 -11.94
N GLU A 215 -7.30 29.70 -11.46
CA GLU A 215 -6.92 31.11 -11.22
C GLU A 215 -6.45 31.49 -9.80
N ASN A 216 -6.47 30.55 -8.84
CA ASN A 216 -6.04 30.85 -7.45
C ASN A 216 -4.64 30.30 -7.11
N SER A 217 -3.64 30.57 -7.95
CA SER A 217 -2.26 30.08 -7.77
C SER A 217 -1.37 30.99 -6.90
N ALA A 218 -1.92 31.99 -6.21
CA ALA A 218 -1.12 33.04 -5.55
C ALA A 218 -0.35 32.57 -4.30
N THR A 219 -0.72 31.47 -3.65
CA THR A 219 -0.03 30.93 -2.44
C THR A 219 0.95 29.79 -2.74
N LEU A 220 0.98 29.26 -3.95
CA LEU A 220 1.84 28.16 -4.36
C LEU A 220 3.28 28.54 -4.88
N PRO A 221 3.61 29.81 -5.23
CA PRO A 221 4.90 30.13 -5.85
C PRO A 221 6.12 29.84 -4.99
N LEU A 222 6.01 29.89 -3.66
CA LEU A 222 7.14 29.61 -2.75
C LEU A 222 7.49 28.11 -2.67
N CYS A 223 6.52 27.24 -2.92
CA CYS A 223 6.71 25.79 -2.91
C CYS A 223 7.59 25.27 -4.02
N HIS A 224 7.50 25.84 -5.24
CA HIS A 224 8.16 25.29 -6.43
C HIS A 224 9.68 25.29 -6.34
N THR A 225 10.25 26.36 -5.85
CA THR A 225 11.71 26.48 -5.73
C THR A 225 12.23 25.67 -4.54
N ALA A 226 11.46 25.58 -3.46
CA ALA A 226 11.84 24.86 -2.26
C ALA A 226 11.89 23.32 -2.48
N LEU A 227 10.90 22.74 -3.16
CA LEU A 227 10.86 21.29 -3.36
C LEU A 227 12.04 20.75 -4.18
N LYS A 228 12.49 21.52 -5.22
CA LYS A 228 13.64 21.12 -6.05
C LYS A 228 14.99 21.39 -5.38
N ASN A 229 15.13 22.53 -4.68
CA ASN A 229 16.41 23.00 -4.19
C ASN A 229 16.73 22.60 -2.74
N GLN A 230 15.72 22.55 -1.86
CA GLN A 230 15.89 22.21 -0.45
C GLN A 230 15.49 20.77 -0.15
N GLY A 231 14.72 20.12 -1.03
CA GLY A 231 14.10 18.83 -0.79
C GLY A 231 12.83 18.95 0.04
N TYR A 232 12.17 17.82 0.29
CA TYR A 232 10.92 17.75 1.04
C TYR A 232 10.82 16.43 1.81
N ILE A 233 9.92 16.41 2.76
CA ILE A 233 9.49 15.20 3.46
C ILE A 233 8.19 14.72 2.83
N ALA A 234 8.13 13.45 2.45
CA ALA A 234 6.89 12.84 2.02
C ALA A 234 6.16 12.21 3.21
N MET A 235 4.83 12.33 3.24
CA MET A 235 4.05 11.79 4.35
C MET A 235 2.77 11.10 3.87
N THR A 236 2.45 9.96 4.52
CA THR A 236 1.12 9.33 4.50
C THR A 236 0.77 8.84 5.90
N MET A 237 -0.47 9.01 6.32
CA MET A 237 -0.96 8.54 7.62
C MET A 237 -2.45 8.21 7.51
N HIS A 238 -2.84 6.99 7.87
CA HIS A 238 -4.23 6.53 7.68
C HIS A 238 -4.67 5.44 8.65
N ARG A 239 -3.75 4.83 9.42
CA ARG A 239 -4.13 3.77 10.36
C ARG A 239 -4.96 4.32 11.51
N PRO A 240 -6.01 3.57 11.95
CA PRO A 240 -6.85 3.97 13.08
C PRO A 240 -6.06 4.36 14.33
N SER A 241 -5.04 3.57 14.67
CA SER A 241 -4.15 3.81 15.82
C SER A 241 -3.42 5.16 15.79
N ASN A 242 -3.25 5.75 14.61
CA ASN A 242 -2.54 7.03 14.45
C ASN A 242 -3.49 8.23 14.31
N VAL A 243 -4.67 8.01 13.73
CA VAL A 243 -5.54 9.13 13.34
C VAL A 243 -6.84 9.22 14.14
N ASP A 244 -7.38 8.12 14.68
CA ASP A 244 -8.70 8.11 15.31
C ASP A 244 -8.72 8.66 16.75
N GLN A 245 -7.58 8.66 17.42
CA GLN A 245 -7.48 9.11 18.81
C GLN A 245 -6.87 10.52 18.87
N ARG A 246 -7.58 11.43 19.54
CA ARG A 246 -7.14 12.83 19.72
C ARG A 246 -5.78 12.90 20.42
N GLU A 247 -5.59 12.04 21.43
CA GLU A 247 -4.38 11.94 22.25
C GLU A 247 -3.15 11.51 21.46
N THR A 248 -3.35 10.87 20.32
CA THR A 248 -2.29 10.42 19.38
C THR A 248 -2.08 11.44 18.27
N LEU A 249 -3.17 11.86 17.60
CA LEU A 249 -3.08 12.70 16.41
C LEU A 249 -2.63 14.13 16.75
N VAL A 250 -3.15 14.73 17.81
CA VAL A 250 -2.83 16.14 18.15
C VAL A 250 -1.35 16.32 18.48
N PRO A 251 -0.71 15.51 19.35
CA PRO A 251 0.72 15.64 19.60
C PRO A 251 1.58 15.39 18.34
N ALA A 252 1.23 14.41 17.52
CA ALA A 252 1.93 14.15 16.25
C ALA A 252 1.82 15.36 15.32
N MET A 253 0.64 15.97 15.18
CA MET A 253 0.45 17.16 14.36
C MET A 253 1.23 18.37 14.90
N ARG A 254 1.31 18.55 16.22
CA ARG A 254 2.18 19.59 16.81
C ARG A 254 3.64 19.40 16.43
N PHE A 255 4.14 18.18 16.52
CA PHE A 255 5.50 17.87 16.08
C PHE A 255 5.71 18.21 14.59
N PHE A 256 4.78 17.85 13.71
CA PHE A 256 4.89 18.17 12.29
C PHE A 256 4.81 19.67 11.99
N LEU A 257 3.87 20.40 12.64
CA LEU A 257 3.65 21.82 12.42
C LEU A 257 4.72 22.69 13.06
N ASP A 258 5.15 22.37 14.28
CA ASP A 258 5.97 23.25 15.11
C ASP A 258 7.47 22.99 14.97
N GLU A 259 7.84 21.78 14.52
CA GLU A 259 9.25 21.36 14.36
C GLU A 259 9.56 21.03 12.89
N VAL A 260 9.02 19.93 12.37
CA VAL A 260 9.42 19.37 11.06
C VAL A 260 9.16 20.34 9.91
N SER A 261 8.00 21.00 9.88
CA SER A 261 7.64 21.93 8.79
C SER A 261 8.47 23.21 8.78
N LYS A 262 9.18 23.52 9.86
CA LYS A 262 10.12 24.65 9.91
C LYS A 262 11.44 24.35 9.21
N ASP A 263 11.83 23.07 9.21
CA ASP A 263 13.07 22.63 8.59
C ASP A 263 12.87 22.33 7.09
N TYR A 264 11.80 21.58 6.77
CA TYR A 264 11.49 21.14 5.40
C TYR A 264 9.99 21.16 5.12
N PRO A 265 9.57 21.48 3.88
CA PRO A 265 8.20 21.32 3.48
C PRO A 265 7.79 19.85 3.55
N ILE A 266 6.57 19.59 4.05
CA ILE A 266 5.97 18.28 4.14
C ILE A 266 4.93 18.14 3.03
N VAL A 267 5.14 17.24 2.08
CA VAL A 267 4.14 16.87 1.08
C VAL A 267 3.35 15.69 1.60
N TRP A 268 2.12 15.94 2.01
CA TRP A 268 1.25 14.93 2.60
C TRP A 268 0.16 14.49 1.63
N ALA A 269 0.30 13.29 1.07
CA ALA A 269 -0.80 12.63 0.35
C ALA A 269 -1.84 12.16 1.38
N ILE A 270 -2.82 13.04 1.65
CA ILE A 270 -3.73 12.86 2.77
C ILE A 270 -4.84 11.86 2.47
N HIS A 271 -4.99 10.89 3.36
CA HIS A 271 -6.08 9.92 3.29
C HIS A 271 -7.39 10.54 3.79
N PRO A 272 -8.57 10.21 3.21
CA PRO A 272 -9.88 10.75 3.65
C PRO A 272 -10.15 10.57 5.14
N ARG A 273 -9.69 9.46 5.75
CA ARG A 273 -9.81 9.23 7.20
C ARG A 273 -9.05 10.27 8.01
N ALA A 274 -7.78 10.52 7.66
CA ALA A 274 -6.95 11.53 8.34
C ALA A 274 -7.58 12.92 8.18
N GLN A 275 -8.03 13.27 6.97
CA GLN A 275 -8.72 14.54 6.72
C GLN A 275 -9.97 14.71 7.58
N LYS A 276 -10.78 13.66 7.72
CA LYS A 276 -11.97 13.67 8.59
C LYS A 276 -11.59 13.96 10.04
N MET A 277 -10.60 13.23 10.57
CA MET A 277 -10.19 13.38 11.97
C MET A 277 -9.53 14.73 12.26
N LEU A 278 -8.75 15.28 11.34
CA LEU A 278 -8.21 16.64 11.46
C LEU A 278 -9.32 17.69 11.57
N LYS A 279 -10.41 17.54 10.80
CA LYS A 279 -11.58 18.42 10.91
C LYS A 279 -12.30 18.25 12.23
N GLU A 280 -12.51 17.01 12.64
CA GLU A 280 -13.20 16.67 13.89
C GLU A 280 -12.45 17.20 15.13
N PHE A 281 -11.12 17.13 15.11
CA PHE A 281 -10.27 17.61 16.21
C PHE A 281 -9.90 19.11 16.13
N GLY A 282 -10.39 19.83 15.10
CA GLY A 282 -10.20 21.26 14.94
C GLY A 282 -8.78 21.66 14.49
N LEU A 283 -8.05 20.76 13.86
CA LEU A 283 -6.67 20.99 13.36
C LEU A 283 -6.61 21.36 11.87
N TRP A 284 -7.72 21.18 11.15
CA TRP A 284 -7.74 21.28 9.69
C TRP A 284 -7.31 22.64 9.15
N ASP A 285 -7.86 23.71 9.72
CA ASP A 285 -7.60 25.08 9.26
C ASP A 285 -6.15 25.50 9.54
N GLU A 286 -5.59 25.06 10.68
CA GLU A 286 -4.20 25.32 11.04
C GLU A 286 -3.22 24.59 10.09
N VAL A 287 -3.51 23.33 9.76
CA VAL A 287 -2.72 22.55 8.81
C VAL A 287 -2.74 23.21 7.43
N LEU A 288 -3.90 23.67 6.97
CA LEU A 288 -4.04 24.37 5.69
C LEU A 288 -3.37 25.75 5.68
N ALA A 289 -3.33 26.42 6.82
CA ALA A 289 -2.72 27.75 6.94
C ALA A 289 -1.18 27.71 6.96
N ASN A 290 -0.58 26.54 7.27
CA ASN A 290 0.88 26.42 7.29
C ASN A 290 1.43 26.23 5.87
N PRO A 291 2.24 27.18 5.32
CA PRO A 291 2.71 27.15 3.94
C PRO A 291 3.65 25.97 3.64
N ASN A 292 4.25 25.38 4.67
CA ASN A 292 5.13 24.22 4.54
C ASN A 292 4.40 22.88 4.73
N MET A 293 3.07 22.89 5.00
CA MET A 293 2.23 21.70 5.01
C MET A 293 1.47 21.60 3.70
N ILE A 294 2.05 20.93 2.73
CA ILE A 294 1.50 20.80 1.38
C ILE A 294 0.61 19.57 1.33
N LEU A 295 -0.69 19.78 1.48
CA LEU A 295 -1.66 18.69 1.38
C LEU A 295 -1.99 18.41 -0.08
N VAL A 296 -1.87 17.16 -0.49
CA VAL A 296 -2.31 16.68 -1.82
C VAL A 296 -3.38 15.60 -1.68
N LYS A 297 -4.28 15.54 -2.64
CA LYS A 297 -5.27 14.45 -2.74
C LYS A 297 -4.56 13.09 -2.77
N PRO A 298 -5.26 11.97 -2.50
CA PRO A 298 -4.69 10.65 -2.71
C PRO A 298 -4.13 10.52 -4.13
N LEU A 299 -2.86 10.14 -4.22
CA LEU A 299 -2.11 10.07 -5.48
C LEU A 299 -2.27 8.68 -6.14
N GLY A 300 -2.16 8.65 -7.46
CA GLY A 300 -1.96 7.44 -8.24
C GLY A 300 -0.57 6.83 -7.97
N TYR A 301 -0.34 5.64 -8.54
CA TYR A 301 0.89 4.88 -8.25
C TYR A 301 2.16 5.62 -8.70
N HIS A 302 2.20 6.09 -9.95
CA HIS A 302 3.39 6.77 -10.50
C HIS A 302 3.71 8.06 -9.74
N ALA A 303 2.69 8.85 -9.40
CA ALA A 303 2.87 10.08 -8.64
C ALA A 303 3.36 9.81 -7.21
N MET A 304 2.85 8.77 -6.53
CA MET A 304 3.32 8.36 -5.21
C MET A 304 4.74 7.82 -5.25
N LEU A 305 5.08 7.02 -6.25
CA LEU A 305 6.44 6.51 -6.46
C LEU A 305 7.42 7.67 -6.74
N ARG A 306 7.01 8.65 -7.58
CA ARG A 306 7.80 9.85 -7.83
C ARG A 306 8.03 10.68 -6.56
N LEU A 307 6.97 10.82 -5.75
CA LEU A 307 7.05 11.50 -4.45
C LEU A 307 8.06 10.80 -3.53
N ASN A 308 8.04 9.48 -3.45
CA ASN A 308 9.00 8.69 -2.67
C ASN A 308 10.44 8.86 -3.19
N MET A 309 10.64 8.78 -4.51
CA MET A 309 11.97 8.91 -5.13
C MET A 309 12.65 10.25 -4.86
N GLY A 310 11.89 11.33 -4.69
CA GLY A 310 12.42 12.68 -4.46
C GLY A 310 12.49 13.11 -3.00
N ALA A 311 11.86 12.37 -2.09
CA ALA A 311 11.80 12.74 -0.68
C ALA A 311 13.15 12.59 0.03
N ARG A 312 13.50 13.52 0.92
CA ARG A 312 14.65 13.37 1.84
C ARG A 312 14.36 12.28 2.89
N LEU A 313 13.12 12.24 3.36
CA LEU A 313 12.62 11.33 4.36
C LEU A 313 11.16 11.00 4.03
N PHE A 314 10.74 9.78 4.27
CA PHE A 314 9.34 9.38 4.19
C PHE A 314 8.78 9.05 5.57
N MET A 315 7.67 9.66 5.95
CA MET A 315 6.93 9.33 7.19
C MET A 315 5.64 8.60 6.81
N THR A 316 5.50 7.34 7.25
CA THR A 316 4.35 6.53 6.83
C THR A 316 3.93 5.50 7.85
N ASP A 317 2.67 5.08 7.80
CA ASP A 317 2.14 3.90 8.49
C ASP A 317 1.77 2.75 7.53
N SER A 318 2.14 2.90 6.24
CA SER A 318 1.88 1.92 5.19
C SER A 318 2.98 0.87 5.09
N GLY A 319 2.62 -0.42 5.10
CA GLY A 319 3.58 -1.53 4.91
C GLY A 319 4.19 -1.54 3.51
N GLY A 320 3.41 -1.31 2.46
CA GLY A 320 3.92 -1.30 1.08
C GLY A 320 4.94 -0.18 0.82
N LEU A 321 4.74 1.01 1.43
CA LEU A 321 5.72 2.10 1.31
C LEU A 321 7.03 1.80 2.04
N GLN A 322 7.03 0.99 3.10
CA GLN A 322 8.27 0.50 3.73
C GLN A 322 9.11 -0.32 2.74
N GLU A 323 8.45 -1.18 1.96
CA GLU A 323 9.12 -2.01 0.94
C GLU A 323 9.70 -1.14 -0.18
N GLU A 324 8.93 -0.17 -0.67
CA GLU A 324 9.40 0.77 -1.69
C GLU A 324 10.56 1.63 -1.18
N CYS A 325 10.45 2.19 0.04
CA CYS A 325 11.53 2.96 0.66
C CYS A 325 12.81 2.15 0.81
N CYS A 326 12.71 0.86 1.16
CA CYS A 326 13.84 -0.05 1.29
C CYS A 326 14.61 -0.17 -0.05
N VAL A 327 13.90 -0.44 -1.14
CA VAL A 327 14.50 -0.62 -2.48
C VAL A 327 14.98 0.69 -3.07
N LEU A 328 14.29 1.81 -2.83
CA LEU A 328 14.69 3.14 -3.29
C LEU A 328 15.79 3.78 -2.42
N GLY A 329 16.00 3.24 -1.23
CA GLY A 329 16.95 3.79 -0.25
C GLY A 329 16.46 5.08 0.41
N THR A 330 15.16 5.36 0.37
CA THR A 330 14.58 6.53 1.03
C THR A 330 14.54 6.29 2.53
N PRO A 331 15.20 7.10 3.39
CA PRO A 331 15.04 7.01 4.83
C PRO A 331 13.55 7.02 5.20
N CYS A 332 13.10 6.09 6.05
CA CYS A 332 11.69 5.90 6.34
C CYS A 332 11.42 5.85 7.84
N LEU A 333 10.57 6.73 8.34
CA LEU A 333 10.03 6.63 9.70
C LEU A 333 8.66 5.96 9.64
N THR A 334 8.62 4.75 10.14
CA THR A 334 7.38 3.96 10.16
C THR A 334 6.63 4.22 11.46
N MET A 335 5.50 4.93 11.35
CA MET A 335 4.63 5.30 12.47
C MET A 335 3.79 4.10 12.92
N ARG A 336 4.48 3.04 13.35
CA ARG A 336 3.92 1.78 13.83
C ARG A 336 4.79 1.21 14.93
N TRP A 337 4.20 0.45 15.84
CA TRP A 337 4.92 -0.27 16.91
C TRP A 337 5.50 -1.60 16.46
N ASN A 338 4.92 -2.19 15.43
CA ASN A 338 5.32 -3.45 14.84
C ASN A 338 5.27 -3.38 13.31
N THR A 339 5.86 -4.36 12.65
CA THR A 339 5.74 -4.53 11.20
C THR A 339 5.76 -6.02 10.85
N GLU A 340 4.95 -6.38 9.90
CA GLU A 340 4.98 -7.70 9.25
C GLU A 340 6.15 -7.84 8.26
N ARG A 341 6.93 -6.78 8.07
CA ARG A 341 8.05 -6.69 7.11
C ARG A 341 9.39 -6.35 7.80
N PRO A 342 9.87 -7.16 8.75
CA PRO A 342 11.10 -6.85 9.49
C PRO A 342 12.33 -6.69 8.60
N VAL A 343 12.34 -7.33 7.43
CA VAL A 343 13.42 -7.23 6.43
C VAL A 343 13.65 -5.79 5.96
N THR A 344 12.66 -4.90 6.06
CA THR A 344 12.78 -3.49 5.66
C THR A 344 13.39 -2.59 6.73
N LEU A 345 13.58 -3.11 7.95
CA LEU A 345 14.10 -2.32 9.08
C LEU A 345 15.62 -2.10 8.98
N MET A 346 16.08 -0.95 9.45
CA MET A 346 17.50 -0.60 9.45
C MET A 346 18.39 -1.61 10.18
N GLU A 347 17.89 -2.21 11.24
CA GLU A 347 18.61 -3.27 12.00
C GLU A 347 18.85 -4.53 11.15
N ASN A 348 18.04 -4.72 10.09
CA ASN A 348 18.19 -5.80 9.11
C ASN A 348 18.78 -5.29 7.77
N GLY A 349 19.33 -4.09 7.75
CA GLY A 349 19.96 -3.48 6.57
C GLY A 349 19.01 -2.63 5.71
N GLY A 350 17.72 -2.56 6.03
CA GLY A 350 16.72 -1.77 5.30
C GLY A 350 16.79 -0.26 5.58
N ALA A 351 15.73 0.45 5.20
CA ALA A 351 15.64 1.91 5.28
C ALA A 351 14.67 2.42 6.37
N SER A 352 13.93 1.53 7.04
CA SER A 352 12.85 1.88 7.96
C SER A 352 13.26 1.82 9.43
N ILE A 353 12.75 2.79 10.21
CA ILE A 353 12.80 2.79 11.68
C ILE A 353 11.35 2.79 12.21
N LEU A 354 11.03 1.87 13.12
CA LEU A 354 9.75 1.86 13.82
C LEU A 354 9.75 2.94 14.91
N VAL A 355 8.93 3.95 14.76
CA VAL A 355 8.81 5.07 15.71
C VAL A 355 7.51 5.02 16.53
N GLY A 356 6.59 4.13 16.17
CA GLY A 356 5.27 4.11 16.79
C GLY A 356 4.50 5.40 16.53
N ASN A 357 3.67 5.76 17.50
CA ASN A 357 2.99 7.06 17.58
C ASN A 357 3.52 7.93 18.75
N ALA A 358 4.73 7.64 19.25
CA ALA A 358 5.39 8.41 20.30
C ALA A 358 6.21 9.55 19.69
N VAL A 359 5.84 10.78 20.02
CA VAL A 359 6.46 12.00 19.45
C VAL A 359 7.96 12.07 19.74
N GLU A 360 8.41 11.68 20.93
CA GLU A 360 9.84 11.66 21.27
C GLU A 360 10.64 10.73 20.34
N LYS A 361 10.13 9.51 20.10
CA LYS A 361 10.77 8.57 19.18
C LYS A 361 10.76 9.10 17.74
N MET A 362 9.65 9.75 17.31
CA MET A 362 9.59 10.39 15.99
C MET A 362 10.63 11.48 15.86
N ARG A 363 10.78 12.33 16.89
CA ARG A 363 11.73 13.43 16.93
C ARG A 363 13.18 12.95 16.87
N ASP A 364 13.53 11.96 17.70
CA ASP A 364 14.88 11.42 17.74
C ASP A 364 15.25 10.75 16.42
N ALA A 365 14.35 9.94 15.86
CA ALA A 365 14.55 9.30 14.58
C ALA A 365 14.58 10.32 13.41
N TYR A 366 13.75 11.37 13.44
CA TYR A 366 13.77 12.45 12.47
C TYR A 366 15.15 13.12 12.44
N ARG A 367 15.66 13.56 13.59
CA ARG A 367 16.98 14.21 13.70
C ARG A 367 18.10 13.33 13.24
N ALA A 368 18.02 12.02 13.50
CA ALA A 368 19.04 11.05 13.11
C ALA A 368 19.01 10.75 11.59
N GLN A 369 17.85 10.88 10.93
CA GLN A 369 17.66 10.39 9.57
C GLN A 369 17.51 11.49 8.51
N ILE A 370 17.20 12.73 8.88
CA ILE A 370 16.87 13.79 7.91
C ILE A 370 18.04 14.10 6.95
N ASP A 371 19.26 13.97 7.41
CA ASP A 371 20.47 14.16 6.62
C ASP A 371 21.20 12.85 6.28
N ALA A 372 20.57 11.71 6.60
CA ALA A 372 21.16 10.42 6.30
C ALA A 372 21.20 10.18 4.78
N PRO A 373 22.30 9.63 4.24
CA PRO A 373 22.38 9.31 2.83
C PRO A 373 21.39 8.19 2.48
N ARG A 374 20.83 8.25 1.28
CA ARG A 374 20.00 7.16 0.75
C ARG A 374 20.84 5.88 0.65
N ARG A 375 20.29 4.79 1.18
CA ARG A 375 20.92 3.47 1.15
C ARG A 375 19.91 2.45 0.64
N ALA A 376 19.89 2.24 -0.69
CA ALA A 376 19.06 1.21 -1.29
C ALA A 376 19.50 -0.18 -0.83
N MET A 377 18.55 -0.97 -0.35
CA MET A 377 18.76 -2.37 -0.02
C MET A 377 17.76 -3.22 -0.78
N ARG A 378 18.26 -4.27 -1.40
CA ARG A 378 17.46 -5.26 -2.11
C ARG A 378 17.59 -6.59 -1.37
N PRO A 379 16.61 -6.98 -0.57
CA PRO A 379 16.56 -8.33 -0.03
C PRO A 379 16.67 -9.38 -1.14
N GLU A 380 17.08 -10.58 -0.79
CA GLU A 380 17.23 -11.69 -1.73
C GLU A 380 15.95 -11.89 -2.56
N LEU A 381 16.08 -12.02 -3.87
CA LEU A 381 15.01 -12.16 -4.85
C LEU A 381 14.04 -10.93 -4.98
N TRP A 382 14.39 -9.78 -4.42
CA TRP A 382 13.67 -8.54 -4.67
C TRP A 382 14.21 -7.85 -5.96
N ASP A 383 14.19 -8.58 -7.05
CA ASP A 383 14.88 -8.28 -8.31
C ASP A 383 13.94 -7.93 -9.48
N GLY A 384 12.62 -7.89 -9.23
CA GLY A 384 11.63 -7.57 -10.27
C GLY A 384 11.14 -8.76 -11.09
N HIS A 385 11.49 -10.00 -10.71
CA HIS A 385 11.14 -11.23 -11.44
C HIS A 385 10.31 -12.21 -10.59
N THR A 386 9.68 -11.76 -9.55
CA THR A 386 8.88 -12.59 -8.63
C THR A 386 7.69 -13.22 -9.31
N ALA A 387 6.94 -12.43 -10.09
CA ALA A 387 5.75 -12.91 -10.80
C ALA A 387 6.07 -14.02 -11.81
N GLU A 388 7.23 -13.93 -12.49
CA GLU A 388 7.69 -14.95 -13.42
C GLU A 388 7.97 -16.29 -12.71
N ARG A 389 8.62 -16.23 -11.52
CA ARG A 389 8.87 -17.41 -10.69
C ARG A 389 7.56 -18.05 -10.21
N ILE A 390 6.60 -17.22 -9.76
CA ILE A 390 5.27 -17.71 -9.33
C ILE A 390 4.54 -18.38 -10.49
N ALA A 391 4.46 -17.72 -11.65
CA ALA A 391 3.77 -18.27 -12.82
C ALA A 391 4.37 -19.60 -13.26
N LYS A 392 5.71 -19.68 -13.32
CA LYS A 392 6.43 -20.91 -13.66
C LYS A 392 6.07 -22.05 -12.70
N ILE A 393 6.17 -21.83 -11.39
CA ILE A 393 5.89 -22.87 -10.39
C ILE A 393 4.43 -23.33 -10.50
N LEU A 394 3.46 -22.40 -10.64
CA LEU A 394 2.04 -22.76 -10.75
C LEU A 394 1.73 -23.60 -12.00
N VAL A 395 2.45 -23.35 -13.10
CA VAL A 395 2.22 -24.09 -14.36
C VAL A 395 2.86 -25.48 -14.32
N GLU A 396 3.90 -25.68 -13.51
CA GLU A 396 4.61 -26.95 -13.33
C GLU A 396 3.94 -27.88 -12.29
N GLU A 397 3.03 -27.37 -11.42
CA GLU A 397 2.31 -28.12 -10.36
C GLU A 397 0.94 -28.65 -10.82
#